data_a501adc0a10e0964175e40fe7f42261b
#
_entry.id   a501adc0a10e0964175e40fe7f42261b
#
_cell.length_a   1.000
_cell.length_b   1.000
_cell.length_c   1.000
_cell.angle_alpha   90.00
_cell.angle_beta   90.00
_cell.angle_gamma   90.00
#
_symmetry.space_group_name_H-M   'P 1'
#
loop_
_entity.id
_entity.type
_entity.pdbx_description
1 polymer ?
#
loop_
_entity_poly.entity_id
_entity_poly.type
_entity_poly.pdbx_seq_one_letter_code
_entity_poly.pdbx_strand_id
1 'polypeptide(L)'
;IFDGVGVNRVSFDKSDFIFITGLLNDEEEDENTYLPLLKESKERNLKLLCANPDIWVQRGNDLIPCAGAISKKYESIGGEVINIGKPFKPIFDEAIKNIEILGKGKCASTIVIGDGIDTDIKGANDYKLDSLLTLGGLFSGQKIDEVLKVINKKKIFPSFLIEELIY
;
A
#
# COMPACT_ATOMS: atom_id res chain seq x y z
N ILE A 1 16.99 -2.10 6.35
CA ILE A 1 16.20 -2.05 5.09
C ILE A 1 17.13 -1.79 3.90
N PHE A 2 18.19 -0.97 4.04
CA PHE A 2 19.01 -0.53 2.91
C PHE A 2 20.31 -1.30 2.71
N ASP A 3 20.61 -2.29 3.58
CA ASP A 3 21.84 -3.08 3.48
C ASP A 3 21.89 -3.87 2.16
N GLY A 4 22.96 -3.67 1.40
CA GLY A 4 23.17 -4.34 0.11
C GLY A 4 22.43 -3.76 -1.11
N VAL A 5 21.67 -2.66 -0.96
CA VAL A 5 20.89 -2.06 -2.08
C VAL A 5 21.61 -0.89 -2.77
N GLY A 6 22.82 -0.53 -2.39
CA GLY A 6 23.57 0.56 -3.02
C GLY A 6 23.01 1.95 -2.75
N VAL A 7 22.16 2.09 -1.72
CA VAL A 7 21.55 3.35 -1.30
C VAL A 7 22.10 3.73 0.06
N ASN A 8 22.51 4.99 0.21
CA ASN A 8 23.01 5.52 1.47
C ASN A 8 21.98 6.39 2.16
N ARG A 9 21.80 6.19 3.47
CA ARG A 9 21.03 7.12 4.28
C ARG A 9 21.85 8.36 4.56
N VAL A 10 21.31 9.50 4.18
CA VAL A 10 21.95 10.82 4.33
C VAL A 10 21.03 11.78 5.06
N SER A 11 21.55 12.94 5.47
CA SER A 11 20.73 14.05 5.97
C SER A 11 19.86 14.63 4.85
N PHE A 12 18.75 15.26 5.21
CA PHE A 12 17.78 15.78 4.26
C PHE A 12 18.40 16.73 3.22
N ASP A 13 19.28 17.61 3.64
CA ASP A 13 19.99 18.58 2.79
C ASP A 13 20.82 17.93 1.66
N LYS A 14 21.24 16.67 1.86
CA LYS A 14 22.07 15.88 0.92
C LYS A 14 21.27 14.81 0.20
N SER A 15 19.95 14.74 0.40
CA SER A 15 19.12 13.70 -0.20
C SER A 15 18.82 13.97 -1.68
N ASP A 16 18.80 12.91 -2.49
CA ASP A 16 18.39 12.91 -3.89
C ASP A 16 16.91 12.53 -4.04
N PHE A 17 16.35 11.83 -3.06
CA PHE A 17 14.96 11.42 -2.99
C PHE A 17 14.55 11.16 -1.53
N ILE A 18 13.23 11.05 -1.30
CA ILE A 18 12.66 10.65 -0.02
C ILE A 18 12.12 9.23 -0.15
N PHE A 19 12.39 8.38 0.85
CA PHE A 19 11.80 7.05 0.95
C PHE A 19 10.97 6.95 2.21
N ILE A 20 9.70 6.54 2.08
CA ILE A 20 8.78 6.41 3.22
C ILE A 20 8.14 5.03 3.28
N THR A 21 7.98 4.53 4.51
CA THR A 21 7.31 3.28 4.84
C THR A 21 6.14 3.47 5.82
N GLY A 22 6.08 4.58 6.50
CA GLY A 22 5.10 4.94 7.52
C GLY A 22 5.44 6.27 8.19
N LEU A 23 4.69 6.62 9.22
CA LEU A 23 4.96 7.72 10.13
C LEU A 23 6.06 7.31 11.11
N LEU A 24 6.73 8.29 11.74
CA LEU A 24 7.74 8.02 12.78
C LEU A 24 7.08 7.65 14.11
N ASN A 25 6.00 8.35 14.45
CA ASN A 25 5.15 8.08 15.61
C ASN A 25 3.69 8.16 15.18
N ASP A 26 3.11 7.02 14.82
CA ASP A 26 1.75 6.93 14.28
C ASP A 26 0.64 7.08 15.34
N GLU A 27 0.98 7.23 16.62
CA GLU A 27 0.04 7.55 17.70
C GLU A 27 -0.14 9.08 17.88
N GLU A 28 0.83 9.89 17.46
CA GLU A 28 0.85 11.33 17.70
C GLU A 28 0.90 12.16 16.41
N GLU A 29 1.24 11.54 15.28
CA GLU A 29 1.48 12.20 14.01
C GLU A 29 0.38 11.89 12.99
N ASP A 30 0.19 12.84 12.08
CA ASP A 30 -0.61 12.67 10.87
C ASP A 30 0.19 13.16 9.63
N GLU A 31 -0.42 13.11 8.46
CA GLU A 31 0.23 13.58 7.22
C GLU A 31 0.53 15.08 7.23
N ASN A 32 -0.12 15.88 8.09
CA ASN A 32 0.11 17.33 8.18
C ASN A 32 1.37 17.64 8.99
N THR A 33 1.76 16.75 9.92
CA THR A 33 3.02 16.84 10.66
C THR A 33 4.21 16.96 9.71
N TYR A 34 4.13 16.31 8.56
CA TYR A 34 5.19 16.29 7.54
C TYR A 34 5.10 17.45 6.53
N LEU A 35 4.06 18.28 6.57
CA LEU A 35 3.84 19.33 5.57
C LEU A 35 5.03 20.31 5.38
N PRO A 36 5.73 20.77 6.43
CA PRO A 36 6.91 21.61 6.24
C PRO A 36 8.01 20.92 5.43
N LEU A 37 8.33 19.67 5.78
CA LEU A 37 9.32 18.85 5.06
C LEU A 37 8.90 18.61 3.60
N LEU A 38 7.61 18.32 3.37
CA LEU A 38 7.09 18.05 2.02
C LEU A 38 7.15 19.31 1.14
N LYS A 39 6.90 20.51 1.68
CA LYS A 39 7.04 21.77 0.94
C LYS A 39 8.47 22.01 0.50
N GLU A 40 9.42 21.87 1.43
CA GLU A 40 10.85 22.02 1.13
C GLU A 40 11.33 20.95 0.12
N SER A 41 10.84 19.72 0.26
CA SER A 41 11.11 18.65 -0.69
C SER A 41 10.65 18.99 -2.11
N LYS A 42 9.46 19.59 -2.23
CA LYS A 42 8.94 20.06 -3.51
C LYS A 42 9.78 21.18 -4.11
N GLU A 43 10.19 22.15 -3.31
CA GLU A 43 11.08 23.25 -3.77
C GLU A 43 12.40 22.71 -4.33
N ARG A 44 12.90 21.61 -3.75
CA ARG A 44 14.09 20.91 -4.22
C ARG A 44 13.82 19.91 -5.35
N ASN A 45 12.57 19.74 -5.79
CA ASN A 45 12.14 18.76 -6.77
C ASN A 45 12.49 17.31 -6.40
N LEU A 46 12.48 16.96 -5.12
CA LEU A 46 12.75 15.61 -4.67
C LEU A 46 11.56 14.70 -5.00
N LYS A 47 11.84 13.50 -5.51
CA LYS A 47 10.82 12.45 -5.66
C LYS A 47 10.59 11.75 -4.34
N LEU A 48 9.34 11.38 -4.07
CA LEU A 48 8.98 10.60 -2.89
C LEU A 48 8.65 9.18 -3.33
N LEU A 49 9.44 8.21 -2.86
CA LEU A 49 9.21 6.79 -3.05
C LEU A 49 8.40 6.25 -1.86
N CYS A 50 7.19 5.78 -2.13
CA CYS A 50 6.30 5.25 -1.10
C CYS A 50 6.25 3.72 -1.21
N ALA A 51 6.79 3.03 -0.20
CA ALA A 51 6.77 1.57 -0.13
C ALA A 51 5.47 1.00 0.44
N ASN A 52 4.69 1.81 1.16
CA ASN A 52 3.40 1.44 1.73
C ASN A 52 2.31 2.45 1.33
N PRO A 53 1.67 2.28 0.17
CA PRO A 53 0.65 3.22 -0.31
C PRO A 53 -0.69 3.17 0.43
N ASP A 54 -0.86 2.27 1.39
CA ASP A 54 -2.05 2.24 2.25
C ASP A 54 -2.19 3.59 2.95
N ILE A 55 -3.41 4.16 2.94
CA ILE A 55 -3.67 5.46 3.56
C ILE A 55 -3.95 5.26 5.04
N TRP A 56 -4.70 4.21 5.37
CA TRP A 56 -5.12 3.84 6.70
C TRP A 56 -4.94 2.35 6.93
N VAL A 57 -4.58 1.98 8.15
CA VAL A 57 -4.60 0.58 8.61
C VAL A 57 -5.43 0.48 9.88
N GLN A 58 -6.07 -0.66 10.08
CA GLN A 58 -6.77 -0.98 11.31
C GLN A 58 -5.76 -1.51 12.34
N ARG A 59 -5.72 -0.89 13.52
CA ARG A 59 -4.95 -1.37 14.67
C ARG A 59 -5.89 -1.46 15.88
N GLY A 60 -6.34 -2.66 16.22
CA GLY A 60 -7.42 -2.84 17.19
C GLY A 60 -8.70 -2.14 16.72
N ASN A 61 -9.19 -1.18 17.48
CA ASN A 61 -10.38 -0.39 17.15
C ASN A 61 -10.07 0.93 16.42
N ASP A 62 -8.81 1.27 16.22
CA ASP A 62 -8.39 2.56 15.70
C ASP A 62 -7.95 2.46 14.24
N LEU A 63 -8.24 3.50 13.45
CA LEU A 63 -7.70 3.71 12.11
C LEU A 63 -6.48 4.61 12.21
N ILE A 64 -5.33 4.11 11.79
CA ILE A 64 -4.05 4.80 11.89
C ILE A 64 -3.58 5.18 10.49
N PRO A 65 -3.11 6.42 10.26
CA PRO A 65 -2.59 6.84 8.98
C PRO A 65 -1.29 6.12 8.64
N CYS A 66 -1.09 5.83 7.35
CA CYS A 66 0.10 5.19 6.81
C CYS A 66 0.87 6.11 5.87
N ALA A 67 1.97 5.61 5.30
CA ALA A 67 2.79 6.37 4.36
C ALA A 67 2.00 6.87 3.13
N GLY A 68 0.95 6.16 2.71
CA GLY A 68 0.06 6.60 1.65
C GLY A 68 -0.65 7.93 1.93
N ALA A 69 -0.96 8.24 3.21
CA ALA A 69 -1.51 9.53 3.59
C ALA A 69 -0.49 10.67 3.33
N ILE A 70 0.78 10.46 3.71
CA ILE A 70 1.89 11.40 3.46
C ILE A 70 2.10 11.57 1.95
N SER A 71 2.08 10.47 1.19
CA SER A 71 2.21 10.49 -0.28
C SER A 71 1.14 11.34 -0.93
N LYS A 72 -0.12 11.13 -0.57
CA LYS A 72 -1.25 11.94 -1.07
C LYS A 72 -1.12 13.40 -0.70
N LYS A 73 -0.62 13.70 0.49
CA LYS A 73 -0.34 15.06 0.91
C LYS A 73 0.72 15.71 0.01
N TYR A 74 1.78 14.96 -0.33
CA TYR A 74 2.82 15.45 -1.23
C TYR A 74 2.30 15.69 -2.64
N GLU A 75 1.52 14.76 -3.20
CA GLU A 75 0.85 14.93 -4.50
C GLU A 75 -0.07 16.17 -4.50
N SER A 76 -0.83 16.40 -3.41
CA SER A 76 -1.77 17.52 -3.31
C SER A 76 -1.11 18.90 -3.38
N ILE A 77 0.17 18.99 -3.01
CA ILE A 77 0.96 20.22 -3.15
C ILE A 77 1.81 20.25 -4.43
N GLY A 78 1.65 19.25 -5.31
CA GLY A 78 2.32 19.14 -6.60
C GLY A 78 3.72 18.50 -6.53
N GLY A 79 3.99 17.67 -5.53
CA GLY A 79 5.18 16.83 -5.44
C GLY A 79 5.04 15.57 -6.31
N GLU A 80 6.16 15.03 -6.77
CA GLU A 80 6.21 13.79 -7.56
C GLU A 80 6.32 12.58 -6.61
N VAL A 81 5.37 11.63 -6.71
CA VAL A 81 5.34 10.40 -5.92
C VAL A 81 5.50 9.18 -6.81
N ILE A 82 6.34 8.24 -6.37
CA ILE A 82 6.48 6.90 -6.96
C ILE A 82 5.99 5.89 -5.93
N ASN A 83 4.82 5.31 -6.18
CA ASN A 83 4.25 4.27 -5.34
C ASN A 83 4.76 2.90 -5.77
N ILE A 84 5.31 2.11 -4.81
CA ILE A 84 5.92 0.80 -5.05
C ILE A 84 5.04 -0.32 -4.50
N GLY A 85 4.36 -0.10 -3.36
CA GLY A 85 3.49 -1.08 -2.72
C GLY A 85 2.17 -1.32 -3.46
N LYS A 86 1.29 -2.16 -2.89
CA LYS A 86 -0.05 -2.45 -3.43
C LYS A 86 -0.91 -1.17 -3.60
N PRO A 87 -1.70 -1.02 -4.64
CA PRO A 87 -1.99 -1.93 -5.76
C PRO A 87 -1.04 -1.77 -6.96
N PHE A 88 0.07 -1.09 -6.81
CA PHE A 88 0.93 -0.65 -7.90
C PHE A 88 1.78 -1.78 -8.48
N LYS A 89 2.08 -1.64 -9.78
CA LYS A 89 2.76 -2.65 -10.59
C LYS A 89 4.06 -3.21 -10.00
N PRO A 90 4.99 -2.43 -9.44
CA PRO A 90 6.30 -2.96 -9.05
C PRO A 90 6.24 -4.12 -8.06
N ILE A 91 5.34 -4.07 -7.05
CA ILE A 91 5.26 -5.14 -6.04
C ILE A 91 4.68 -6.44 -6.62
N PHE A 92 3.70 -6.33 -7.54
CA PHE A 92 3.11 -7.50 -8.19
C PHE A 92 4.08 -8.14 -9.18
N ASP A 93 4.82 -7.35 -9.97
CA ASP A 93 5.86 -7.86 -10.87
C ASP A 93 6.91 -8.68 -10.09
N GLU A 94 7.40 -8.14 -8.97
CA GLU A 94 8.40 -8.84 -8.17
C GLU A 94 7.83 -10.08 -7.47
N ALA A 95 6.58 -10.00 -6.97
CA ALA A 95 5.92 -11.15 -6.37
C ALA A 95 5.76 -12.31 -7.38
N ILE A 96 5.26 -12.02 -8.59
CA ILE A 96 5.07 -13.04 -9.64
C ILE A 96 6.42 -13.65 -10.04
N LYS A 97 7.44 -12.83 -10.26
CA LYS A 97 8.79 -13.30 -10.57
C LYS A 97 9.32 -14.25 -9.48
N ASN A 98 9.13 -13.91 -8.21
CA ASN A 98 9.56 -14.76 -7.10
C ASN A 98 8.75 -16.08 -7.03
N ILE A 99 7.44 -16.05 -7.30
CA ILE A 99 6.59 -17.23 -7.40
C ILE A 99 7.09 -18.16 -8.51
N GLU A 100 7.42 -17.64 -9.68
CA GLU A 100 7.95 -18.41 -10.81
C GLU A 100 9.31 -19.06 -10.47
N ILE A 101 10.20 -18.34 -9.78
CA ILE A 101 11.50 -18.87 -9.33
C ILE A 101 11.28 -20.01 -8.32
N LEU A 102 10.46 -19.78 -7.28
CA LEU A 102 10.17 -20.77 -6.23
C LEU A 102 9.42 -21.98 -6.78
N GLY A 103 8.47 -21.76 -7.69
CA GLY A 103 7.69 -22.79 -8.36
C GLY A 103 8.42 -23.52 -9.48
N LYS A 104 9.69 -23.16 -9.76
CA LYS A 104 10.49 -23.71 -10.90
C LYS A 104 9.73 -23.64 -12.23
N GLY A 105 9.05 -22.52 -12.47
CA GLY A 105 8.24 -22.30 -13.67
C GLY A 105 6.92 -23.08 -13.74
N LYS A 106 6.49 -23.72 -12.67
CA LYS A 106 5.30 -24.58 -12.61
C LYS A 106 4.13 -23.99 -11.81
N CYS A 107 4.05 -22.67 -11.66
CA CYS A 107 2.89 -22.05 -11.00
C CYS A 107 1.67 -22.15 -11.91
N ALA A 108 0.68 -22.96 -11.54
CA ALA A 108 -0.53 -23.17 -12.34
C ALA A 108 -1.57 -22.08 -12.16
N SER A 109 -1.64 -21.47 -10.98
CA SER A 109 -2.55 -20.38 -10.63
C SER A 109 -2.03 -19.60 -9.42
N THR A 110 -2.38 -18.33 -9.35
CA THR A 110 -2.02 -17.45 -8.23
C THR A 110 -3.29 -16.75 -7.75
N ILE A 111 -3.47 -16.69 -6.43
CA ILE A 111 -4.55 -15.94 -5.79
C ILE A 111 -3.94 -14.91 -4.84
N VAL A 112 -4.47 -13.69 -4.88
CA VAL A 112 -4.12 -12.62 -3.94
C VAL A 112 -5.10 -12.64 -2.79
N ILE A 113 -4.61 -12.72 -1.56
CA ILE A 113 -5.43 -12.74 -0.34
C ILE A 113 -5.16 -11.44 0.42
N GLY A 114 -6.22 -10.71 0.77
CA GLY A 114 -6.10 -9.47 1.54
C GLY A 114 -7.44 -8.90 1.95
N ASP A 115 -7.40 -7.84 2.75
CA ASP A 115 -8.56 -7.11 3.28
C ASP A 115 -8.77 -5.73 2.64
N GLY A 116 -7.81 -5.27 1.85
CA GLY A 116 -7.85 -3.97 1.18
C GLY A 116 -8.48 -4.03 -0.20
N ILE A 117 -9.70 -3.45 -0.37
CA ILE A 117 -10.34 -3.38 -1.69
C ILE A 117 -9.51 -2.53 -2.65
N ASP A 118 -9.02 -1.35 -2.20
CA ASP A 118 -8.27 -0.41 -3.05
C ASP A 118 -6.81 -0.83 -3.25
N THR A 119 -6.32 -1.80 -2.52
CA THR A 119 -4.93 -2.26 -2.54
C THR A 119 -4.81 -3.70 -3.04
N ASP A 120 -5.21 -4.66 -2.23
CA ASP A 120 -5.09 -6.09 -2.56
C ASP A 120 -5.97 -6.49 -3.73
N ILE A 121 -7.27 -6.18 -3.64
CA ILE A 121 -8.25 -6.62 -4.64
C ILE A 121 -8.06 -5.83 -5.94
N LYS A 122 -7.86 -4.50 -5.83
CA LYS A 122 -7.58 -3.67 -7.00
C LYS A 122 -6.31 -4.14 -7.72
N GLY A 123 -5.24 -4.39 -6.98
CA GLY A 123 -3.99 -4.88 -7.54
C GLY A 123 -4.16 -6.23 -8.24
N ALA A 124 -4.88 -7.19 -7.62
CA ALA A 124 -5.21 -8.46 -8.24
C ALA A 124 -5.98 -8.28 -9.56
N ASN A 125 -7.02 -7.42 -9.54
CA ASN A 125 -7.84 -7.15 -10.74
C ASN A 125 -7.01 -6.52 -11.86
N ASP A 126 -6.13 -5.54 -11.55
CA ASP A 126 -5.25 -4.88 -12.51
C ASP A 126 -4.27 -5.89 -13.17
N TYR A 127 -3.89 -6.93 -12.40
CA TYR A 127 -3.04 -8.04 -12.87
C TYR A 127 -3.79 -9.23 -13.45
N LYS A 128 -5.14 -9.21 -13.45
CA LYS A 128 -5.99 -10.32 -13.87
C LYS A 128 -5.72 -11.61 -13.10
N LEU A 129 -5.42 -11.47 -11.81
CA LEU A 129 -5.26 -12.56 -10.86
C LEU A 129 -6.55 -12.78 -10.09
N ASP A 130 -6.77 -14.01 -9.65
CA ASP A 130 -7.83 -14.28 -8.70
C ASP A 130 -7.55 -13.59 -7.36
N SER A 131 -8.62 -13.20 -6.67
CA SER A 131 -8.52 -12.52 -5.38
C SER A 131 -9.53 -13.05 -4.36
N LEU A 132 -9.09 -13.13 -3.11
CA LEU A 132 -9.90 -13.47 -1.95
C LEU A 132 -9.93 -12.30 -0.98
N LEU A 133 -11.09 -11.64 -0.86
CA LEU A 133 -11.29 -10.61 0.15
C LEU A 133 -11.63 -11.26 1.49
N THR A 134 -10.82 -10.97 2.51
CA THR A 134 -11.09 -11.38 3.90
C THR A 134 -11.71 -10.23 4.69
N LEU A 135 -12.76 -10.53 5.47
CA LEU A 135 -13.46 -9.52 6.28
C LEU A 135 -12.85 -9.35 7.68
N GLY A 136 -11.87 -10.17 8.07
CA GLY A 136 -11.21 -10.14 9.38
C GLY A 136 -10.29 -8.94 9.64
N GLY A 137 -10.03 -8.08 8.63
CA GLY A 137 -9.18 -6.90 8.72
C GLY A 137 -9.99 -5.60 8.73
N LEU A 138 -9.84 -4.80 7.67
CA LEU A 138 -10.50 -3.48 7.52
C LEU A 138 -12.04 -3.51 7.63
N PHE A 139 -12.65 -4.66 7.41
CA PHE A 139 -14.10 -4.87 7.51
C PHE A 139 -14.53 -5.63 8.77
N SER A 140 -13.64 -5.80 9.74
CA SER A 140 -13.93 -6.51 10.99
C SER A 140 -15.19 -5.95 11.68
N GLY A 141 -16.13 -6.85 12.02
CA GLY A 141 -17.40 -6.48 12.65
C GLY A 141 -18.46 -5.88 11.72
N GLN A 142 -18.17 -5.66 10.44
CA GLN A 142 -19.15 -5.18 9.47
C GLN A 142 -19.97 -6.34 8.91
N LYS A 143 -21.25 -6.06 8.62
CA LYS A 143 -22.11 -7.04 7.94
C LYS A 143 -21.72 -7.19 6.48
N ILE A 144 -21.81 -8.40 5.95
CA ILE A 144 -21.46 -8.70 4.56
C ILE A 144 -22.21 -7.80 3.56
N ASP A 145 -23.47 -7.46 3.81
CA ASP A 145 -24.27 -6.58 2.95
C ASP A 145 -23.70 -5.16 2.88
N GLU A 146 -23.05 -4.69 3.94
CA GLU A 146 -22.40 -3.37 3.97
C GLU A 146 -21.11 -3.41 3.13
N VAL A 147 -20.34 -4.47 3.26
CA VAL A 147 -19.12 -4.67 2.45
C VAL A 147 -19.48 -4.80 0.97
N LEU A 148 -20.53 -5.53 0.62
CA LEU A 148 -21.00 -5.64 -0.75
C LEU A 148 -21.43 -4.28 -1.34
N LYS A 149 -22.02 -3.38 -0.55
CA LYS A 149 -22.29 -2.00 -0.98
C LYS A 149 -21.01 -1.22 -1.30
N VAL A 150 -19.95 -1.40 -0.50
CA VAL A 150 -18.65 -0.77 -0.76
C VAL A 150 -18.02 -1.30 -2.05
N ILE A 151 -18.01 -2.63 -2.23
CA ILE A 151 -17.52 -3.30 -3.44
C ILE A 151 -18.25 -2.75 -4.68
N ASN A 152 -19.57 -2.71 -4.65
CA ASN A 152 -20.40 -2.23 -5.76
C ASN A 152 -20.15 -0.74 -6.05
N LYS A 153 -20.02 0.10 -5.01
CA LYS A 153 -19.72 1.53 -5.16
C LYS A 153 -18.35 1.77 -5.80
N LYS A 154 -17.35 0.99 -5.41
CA LYS A 154 -15.98 1.10 -5.94
C LYS A 154 -15.81 0.42 -7.30
N LYS A 155 -16.70 -0.50 -7.67
CA LYS A 155 -16.61 -1.35 -8.86
C LYS A 155 -15.31 -2.17 -8.93
N ILE A 156 -14.81 -2.57 -7.77
CA ILE A 156 -13.62 -3.42 -7.60
C ILE A 156 -14.12 -4.72 -6.98
N PHE A 157 -14.18 -5.78 -7.77
CA PHE A 157 -14.81 -7.05 -7.39
C PHE A 157 -13.75 -8.10 -7.06
N PRO A 158 -13.78 -8.71 -5.86
CA PRO A 158 -12.96 -9.89 -5.57
C PRO A 158 -13.53 -11.12 -6.31
N SER A 159 -12.69 -12.11 -6.63
CA SER A 159 -13.13 -13.42 -7.15
C SER A 159 -13.86 -14.21 -6.07
N PHE A 160 -13.40 -14.08 -4.82
CA PHE A 160 -13.94 -14.78 -3.65
C PHE A 160 -14.01 -13.83 -2.45
N LEU A 161 -14.88 -14.15 -1.49
CA LEU A 161 -15.03 -13.45 -0.23
C LEU A 161 -15.16 -14.46 0.90
N ILE A 162 -14.49 -14.22 2.03
CA ILE A 162 -14.52 -15.04 3.24
C ILE A 162 -14.56 -14.16 4.49
N GLU A 163 -15.30 -14.59 5.51
CA GLU A 163 -15.39 -13.85 6.76
C GLU A 163 -14.05 -13.85 7.49
N GLU A 164 -13.44 -15.02 7.64
CA GLU A 164 -12.18 -15.20 8.35
C GLU A 164 -11.34 -16.34 7.75
N LEU A 165 -10.02 -16.17 7.76
CA LEU A 165 -9.09 -17.24 7.42
C LEU A 165 -8.85 -18.11 8.68
N ILE A 166 -9.21 -19.38 8.59
CA ILE A 166 -8.98 -20.37 9.66
C ILE A 166 -7.86 -21.30 9.19
N TYR A 167 -6.83 -21.46 10.02
CA TYR A 167 -5.68 -22.31 9.77
C TYR A 167 -5.81 -23.65 10.50
#